data_dd7fe28dce2e1845677483042f6dd07f
#
_entry.id   dd7fe28dce2e1845677483042f6dd07f
#
_cell.length_a   1.000
_cell.length_b   1.000
_cell.length_c   1.000
_cell.angle_alpha   90.00
_cell.angle_beta   90.00
_cell.angle_gamma   90.00
#
_symmetry.space_group_name_H-M   'P 1'
#
loop_
_entity.id
_entity.type
_entity.pdbx_description
1 polymer ?
#
loop_
_entity_poly.entity_id
_entity_poly.type
_entity_poly.pdbx_seq_one_letter_code
_entity_poly.pdbx_strand_id
1 'polypeptide(L)'
;EKFEGDPKDIVGIGLCTIRCCRAYLKEDGTLAQPALSWMDIRLSQPYTHENPDVKYIVASSGYITHRLTGEKKDTIANYEYGWPVDVDNWKWSDDPEAYKATGMPREMLFDLVMPGDILGYVTEEAAKATGLPVGTPVVATSNDKAVEGLGTGCMGDSTVCISLGTYTSAMMEGKENL
;
A
#
# COMPACT_ATOMS: atom_id res chain seq x y z
N GLU A 1 -8.66 -20.19 2.19
CA GLU A 1 -8.01 -21.07 3.18
C GLU A 1 -8.49 -20.64 4.57
N LYS A 2 -8.64 -21.60 5.47
CA LYS A 2 -9.04 -21.30 6.86
C LYS A 2 -7.80 -21.28 7.73
N PHE A 3 -7.71 -20.28 8.60
CA PHE A 3 -6.73 -20.28 9.68
C PHE A 3 -7.03 -21.47 10.62
N GLU A 4 -6.05 -22.34 10.84
CA GLU A 4 -6.22 -23.56 11.65
C GLU A 4 -5.99 -23.34 13.16
N GLY A 5 -5.49 -22.15 13.55
CA GLY A 5 -5.29 -21.75 14.94
C GLY A 5 -6.53 -21.12 15.57
N ASP A 6 -6.46 -20.81 16.86
CA ASP A 6 -7.47 -19.96 17.50
C ASP A 6 -7.26 -18.50 17.03
N PRO A 7 -8.26 -17.86 16.41
CA PRO A 7 -8.14 -16.45 16.01
C PRO A 7 -7.73 -15.51 17.17
N LYS A 8 -8.02 -15.87 18.41
CA LYS A 8 -7.62 -15.09 19.60
C LYS A 8 -6.11 -15.05 19.83
N ASP A 9 -5.37 -15.99 19.24
CA ASP A 9 -3.91 -16.04 19.32
C ASP A 9 -3.25 -15.07 18.31
N ILE A 10 -4.03 -14.44 17.41
CA ILE A 10 -3.52 -13.46 16.46
C ILE A 10 -3.22 -12.15 17.20
N VAL A 11 -1.93 -11.85 17.35
CA VAL A 11 -1.45 -10.67 18.09
C VAL A 11 -1.17 -9.46 17.19
N GLY A 12 -1.17 -9.64 15.87
CA GLY A 12 -0.93 -8.56 14.90
C GLY A 12 -1.08 -9.02 13.46
N ILE A 13 -1.24 -8.09 12.54
CA ILE A 13 -1.40 -8.31 11.11
C ILE A 13 -0.37 -7.46 10.38
N GLY A 14 0.55 -8.07 9.66
CA GLY A 14 1.43 -7.40 8.71
C GLY A 14 0.77 -7.37 7.34
N LEU A 15 0.46 -6.17 6.84
CA LEU A 15 -0.21 -6.00 5.56
C LEU A 15 0.81 -5.82 4.42
N CYS A 16 0.99 -6.86 3.62
CA CYS A 16 1.80 -6.82 2.41
C CYS A 16 0.91 -6.93 1.17
N THR A 17 1.13 -6.08 0.17
CA THR A 17 0.39 -6.12 -1.09
C THR A 17 1.32 -5.92 -2.29
N ILE A 18 0.80 -6.25 -3.48
CA ILE A 18 1.44 -5.87 -4.74
C ILE A 18 1.41 -4.35 -4.87
N ARG A 19 2.55 -3.74 -5.21
CA ARG A 19 2.65 -2.30 -5.48
C ARG A 19 2.03 -1.92 -6.84
N CYS A 20 1.90 -0.63 -7.06
CA CYS A 20 1.42 -0.03 -8.32
C CYS A 20 -0.04 -0.32 -8.68
N CYS A 21 -0.80 -1.09 -7.91
CA CYS A 21 -2.25 -1.16 -8.05
C CYS A 21 -2.89 0.12 -7.51
N ARG A 22 -3.99 0.56 -8.13
CA ARG A 22 -4.68 1.78 -7.72
C ARG A 22 -6.16 1.53 -7.47
N ALA A 23 -6.63 1.95 -6.30
CA ALA A 23 -8.04 1.92 -5.92
C ALA A 23 -8.59 3.35 -5.81
N TYR A 24 -9.84 3.51 -6.21
CA TYR A 24 -10.56 4.77 -6.21
C TYR A 24 -11.75 4.65 -5.27
N LEU A 25 -11.75 5.43 -4.20
CA LEU A 25 -12.69 5.26 -3.10
C LEU A 25 -13.67 6.43 -3.04
N LYS A 26 -14.90 6.12 -2.62
CA LYS A 26 -15.89 7.08 -2.17
C LYS A 26 -15.53 7.62 -0.79
N GLU A 27 -16.32 8.58 -0.30
CA GLU A 27 -16.16 9.15 1.04
C GLU A 27 -16.26 8.10 2.16
N ASP A 28 -17.11 7.09 1.98
CA ASP A 28 -17.30 5.98 2.92
C ASP A 28 -16.24 4.86 2.81
N GLY A 29 -15.22 5.06 1.96
CA GLY A 29 -14.14 4.10 1.73
C GLY A 29 -14.52 2.89 0.87
N THR A 30 -15.73 2.82 0.34
CA THR A 30 -16.08 1.80 -0.66
C THR A 30 -15.52 2.17 -2.03
N LEU A 31 -15.37 1.18 -2.91
CA LEU A 31 -14.88 1.42 -4.26
C LEU A 31 -15.88 2.26 -5.07
N ALA A 32 -15.43 3.38 -5.63
CA ALA A 32 -16.19 4.20 -6.56
C ALA A 32 -16.23 3.59 -7.97
N GLN A 33 -15.21 2.80 -8.30
CA GLN A 33 -15.05 2.07 -9.56
C GLN A 33 -14.10 0.89 -9.35
N PRO A 34 -14.01 -0.08 -10.29
CA PRO A 34 -13.07 -1.19 -10.18
C PRO A 34 -11.63 -0.71 -9.99
N ALA A 35 -10.91 -1.33 -9.05
CA ALA A 35 -9.50 -1.07 -8.85
C ALA A 35 -8.69 -1.48 -10.10
N LEU A 36 -7.62 -0.75 -10.38
CA LEU A 36 -6.74 -1.02 -11.49
C LEU A 36 -5.56 -1.89 -11.04
N SER A 37 -5.31 -2.96 -11.81
CA SER A 37 -4.11 -3.78 -11.67
C SER A 37 -2.86 -2.99 -12.09
N TRP A 38 -1.73 -3.31 -11.51
CA TRP A 38 -0.42 -2.76 -11.90
C TRP A 38 -0.09 -2.94 -13.41
N MET A 39 -0.71 -3.90 -14.08
CA MET A 39 -0.58 -4.12 -15.53
C MET A 39 -1.50 -3.22 -16.38
N ASP A 40 -2.35 -2.43 -15.76
CA ASP A 40 -3.31 -1.60 -16.50
C ASP A 40 -2.61 -0.37 -17.09
N ILE A 41 -2.66 -0.24 -18.41
CA ILE A 41 -1.99 0.85 -19.14
C ILE A 41 -2.46 2.25 -18.70
N ARG A 42 -3.66 2.38 -18.15
CA ARG A 42 -4.18 3.64 -17.63
C ARG A 42 -3.35 4.19 -16.46
N LEU A 43 -2.60 3.33 -15.76
CA LEU A 43 -1.72 3.75 -14.66
C LEU A 43 -0.46 4.48 -15.13
N SER A 44 -0.10 4.37 -16.41
CA SER A 44 1.02 5.11 -17.00
C SER A 44 0.68 6.55 -17.38
N GLN A 45 -0.60 6.94 -17.24
CA GLN A 45 -1.07 8.28 -17.53
C GLN A 45 -1.42 9.03 -16.24
N PRO A 46 -1.32 10.36 -16.21
CA PRO A 46 -1.83 11.17 -15.12
C PRO A 46 -3.30 10.85 -14.85
N TYR A 47 -3.68 10.89 -13.59
CA TYR A 47 -5.07 10.72 -13.20
C TYR A 47 -5.91 11.91 -13.69
N THR A 48 -7.08 11.62 -14.24
CA THR A 48 -8.09 12.62 -14.58
C THR A 48 -9.34 12.36 -13.74
N HIS A 49 -9.80 13.37 -13.03
CA HIS A 49 -10.97 13.27 -12.14
C HIS A 49 -12.28 13.34 -12.97
N GLU A 50 -12.68 12.19 -13.54
CA GLU A 50 -13.89 12.08 -14.36
C GLU A 50 -15.10 11.59 -13.55
N ASN A 51 -14.87 10.76 -12.54
CA ASN A 51 -15.92 10.21 -11.70
C ASN A 51 -16.05 11.05 -10.40
N PRO A 52 -17.15 11.82 -10.22
CA PRO A 52 -17.32 12.71 -9.08
C PRO A 52 -17.48 11.97 -7.73
N ASP A 53 -17.77 10.67 -7.76
CA ASP A 53 -17.87 9.84 -6.56
C ASP A 53 -16.48 9.49 -5.98
N VAL A 54 -15.40 9.63 -6.75
CA VAL A 54 -14.04 9.40 -6.26
C VAL A 54 -13.63 10.51 -5.33
N LYS A 55 -13.37 10.17 -4.08
CA LYS A 55 -12.87 11.09 -3.04
C LYS A 55 -11.42 10.80 -2.67
N TYR A 56 -11.02 9.53 -2.75
CA TYR A 56 -9.65 9.13 -2.42
C TYR A 56 -9.07 8.22 -3.50
N ILE A 57 -7.77 8.35 -3.68
CA ILE A 57 -6.95 7.53 -4.58
C ILE A 57 -5.86 6.90 -3.72
N VAL A 58 -5.80 5.56 -3.70
CA VAL A 58 -4.91 4.82 -2.82
C VAL A 58 -4.30 3.61 -3.52
N ALA A 59 -3.19 3.11 -3.00
CA ALA A 59 -2.70 1.79 -3.38
C ALA A 59 -3.63 0.68 -2.82
N SER A 60 -3.43 -0.56 -3.26
CA SER A 60 -4.20 -1.71 -2.75
C SER A 60 -4.10 -1.86 -1.24
N SER A 61 -2.93 -1.58 -0.67
CA SER A 61 -2.69 -1.60 0.79
C SER A 61 -3.54 -0.57 1.53
N GLY A 62 -3.62 0.67 1.04
CA GLY A 62 -4.45 1.72 1.63
C GLY A 62 -5.93 1.36 1.63
N TYR A 63 -6.43 0.76 0.55
CA TYR A 63 -7.79 0.26 0.51
C TYR A 63 -8.04 -0.83 1.57
N ILE A 64 -7.17 -1.84 1.66
CA ILE A 64 -7.32 -2.91 2.64
C ILE A 64 -7.16 -2.39 4.07
N THR A 65 -6.19 -1.50 4.32
CA THR A 65 -6.02 -0.82 5.60
C THR A 65 -7.31 -0.14 6.03
N HIS A 66 -7.89 0.67 5.14
CA HIS A 66 -9.14 1.37 5.45
C HIS A 66 -10.29 0.39 5.74
N ARG A 67 -10.41 -0.71 4.98
CA ARG A 67 -11.43 -1.73 5.21
C ARG A 67 -11.27 -2.47 6.53
N LEU A 68 -10.04 -2.65 7.00
CA LEU A 68 -9.76 -3.32 8.27
C LEU A 68 -9.88 -2.40 9.49
N THR A 69 -9.47 -1.13 9.34
CA THR A 69 -9.24 -0.24 10.48
C THR A 69 -10.12 1.02 10.50
N GLY A 70 -10.70 1.41 9.36
CA GLY A 70 -11.36 2.70 9.16
C GLY A 70 -10.39 3.88 9.00
N GLU A 71 -9.08 3.67 9.19
CA GLU A 71 -8.07 4.72 9.08
C GLU A 71 -7.76 5.07 7.63
N LYS A 72 -7.47 6.35 7.39
CA LYS A 72 -7.02 6.87 6.09
C LYS A 72 -5.50 6.96 6.07
N LYS A 73 -4.84 5.82 6.25
CA LYS A 73 -3.38 5.65 6.31
C LYS A 73 -2.92 4.54 5.39
N ASP A 74 -1.68 4.64 4.92
CA ASP A 74 -1.00 3.58 4.17
C ASP A 74 0.51 3.58 4.42
N THR A 75 1.19 2.51 4.03
CA THR A 75 2.65 2.42 4.08
C THR A 75 3.27 3.19 2.92
N ILE A 76 4.26 4.05 3.20
CA ILE A 76 5.01 4.76 2.15
C ILE A 76 5.68 3.79 1.15
N ALA A 77 6.06 2.61 1.60
CA ALA A 77 6.79 1.62 0.81
C ALA A 77 6.02 1.05 -0.40
N ASN A 78 4.74 1.37 -0.55
CA ASN A 78 3.93 1.01 -1.72
C ASN A 78 3.78 2.16 -2.73
N TYR A 79 4.36 3.33 -2.45
CA TYR A 79 4.21 4.54 -3.24
C TYR A 79 5.55 4.93 -3.86
N GLU A 80 5.65 4.78 -5.16
CA GLU A 80 6.82 5.09 -5.97
C GLU A 80 6.36 5.76 -7.27
N TYR A 81 6.83 5.28 -8.41
CA TYR A 81 6.49 5.83 -9.73
C TYR A 81 4.99 6.04 -9.95
N GLY A 82 4.65 7.20 -10.49
CA GLY A 82 3.27 7.57 -10.79
C GLY A 82 2.47 8.09 -9.58
N TRP A 83 3.16 8.35 -8.45
CA TRP A 83 2.62 9.01 -7.26
C TRP A 83 3.41 10.28 -6.95
N PRO A 84 2.78 11.32 -6.35
CA PRO A 84 3.47 12.55 -5.99
C PRO A 84 4.24 12.38 -4.67
N VAL A 85 5.24 11.50 -4.67
CA VAL A 85 6.01 11.10 -3.48
C VAL A 85 7.43 11.62 -3.56
N ASP A 86 7.97 12.05 -2.44
CA ASP A 86 9.39 12.34 -2.22
C ASP A 86 10.04 11.07 -1.65
N VAL A 87 10.68 10.30 -2.52
CA VAL A 87 11.29 9.01 -2.19
C VAL A 87 12.54 9.15 -1.31
N ASP A 88 13.20 10.31 -1.35
CA ASP A 88 14.41 10.57 -0.57
C ASP A 88 14.07 10.87 0.90
N ASN A 89 12.92 11.49 1.14
CA ASN A 89 12.44 11.87 2.46
C ASN A 89 11.28 11.03 2.98
N TRP A 90 10.86 10.02 2.24
CA TRP A 90 9.80 9.06 2.59
C TRP A 90 8.48 9.72 3.00
N LYS A 91 8.01 10.65 2.18
CA LYS A 91 6.77 11.43 2.42
C LYS A 91 6.11 11.83 1.11
N TRP A 92 4.88 12.35 1.20
CA TRP A 92 4.31 13.08 0.07
C TRP A 92 5.19 14.27 -0.29
N SER A 93 5.32 14.55 -1.58
CA SER A 93 6.12 15.66 -2.08
C SER A 93 5.61 17.01 -1.56
N ASP A 94 6.51 17.92 -1.24
CA ASP A 94 6.20 19.32 -0.96
C ASP A 94 6.12 20.17 -2.26
N ASP A 95 6.52 19.60 -3.41
CA ASP A 95 6.48 20.26 -4.71
C ASP A 95 5.08 20.15 -5.34
N PRO A 96 4.37 21.29 -5.56
CA PRO A 96 3.08 21.29 -6.24
C PRO A 96 3.10 20.72 -7.67
N GLU A 97 4.24 20.76 -8.35
CA GLU A 97 4.38 20.23 -9.71
C GLU A 97 4.28 18.70 -9.74
N ALA A 98 4.69 18.01 -8.66
CA ALA A 98 4.52 16.57 -8.54
C ALA A 98 3.03 16.17 -8.59
N TYR A 99 2.17 16.92 -7.91
CA TYR A 99 0.72 16.69 -7.92
C TYR A 99 0.08 17.00 -9.28
N LYS A 100 0.54 18.05 -9.95
CA LYS A 100 0.08 18.37 -11.31
C LYS A 100 0.51 17.31 -12.31
N ALA A 101 1.75 16.85 -12.22
CA ALA A 101 2.30 15.82 -13.10
C ALA A 101 1.56 14.48 -12.97
N THR A 102 1.12 14.13 -11.77
CA THR A 102 0.37 12.89 -11.50
C THR A 102 -1.14 13.05 -11.63
N GLY A 103 -1.65 14.28 -11.63
CA GLY A 103 -3.08 14.60 -11.64
C GLY A 103 -3.81 14.26 -10.33
N MET A 104 -3.09 13.97 -9.26
CA MET A 104 -3.65 13.52 -7.97
C MET A 104 -3.46 14.59 -6.88
N PRO A 105 -4.51 15.38 -6.52
CA PRO A 105 -4.42 16.38 -5.46
C PRO A 105 -4.14 15.74 -4.10
N ARG A 106 -3.37 16.43 -3.23
CA ARG A 106 -2.98 15.91 -1.89
C ARG A 106 -4.19 15.51 -1.04
N GLU A 107 -5.27 16.23 -1.11
CA GLU A 107 -6.49 15.97 -0.35
C GLU A 107 -7.20 14.67 -0.73
N MET A 108 -6.88 14.10 -1.88
CA MET A 108 -7.39 12.79 -2.31
C MET A 108 -6.49 11.62 -1.87
N LEU A 109 -5.37 11.89 -1.21
CA LEU A 109 -4.39 10.88 -0.82
C LEU A 109 -4.42 10.64 0.68
N PHE A 110 -4.29 9.37 1.09
CA PHE A 110 -4.17 8.99 2.49
C PHE A 110 -2.85 9.45 3.10
N ASP A 111 -2.79 9.53 4.43
CA ASP A 111 -1.54 9.81 5.12
C ASP A 111 -0.60 8.60 5.06
N LEU A 112 0.71 8.87 4.97
CA LEU A 112 1.73 7.83 4.88
C LEU A 112 2.41 7.62 6.22
N VAL A 113 2.71 6.35 6.50
CA VAL A 113 3.51 5.93 7.66
C VAL A 113 4.67 5.05 7.20
N MET A 114 5.69 4.90 8.02
CA MET A 114 6.84 4.05 7.73
C MET A 114 6.51 2.57 7.93
N PRO A 115 7.17 1.65 7.21
CA PRO A 115 7.14 0.23 7.55
C PRO A 115 7.50 0.01 9.01
N GLY A 116 6.69 -0.79 9.71
CA GLY A 116 6.81 -1.02 11.16
C GLY A 116 5.84 -0.19 12.01
N ASP A 117 5.30 0.89 11.48
CA ASP A 117 4.31 1.71 12.16
C ASP A 117 2.91 1.05 12.16
N ILE A 118 2.09 1.41 13.13
CA ILE A 118 0.70 0.94 13.22
C ILE A 118 -0.18 1.76 12.27
N LEU A 119 -0.81 1.09 11.32
CA LEU A 119 -1.81 1.66 10.42
C LEU A 119 -3.14 1.93 11.13
N GLY A 120 -3.50 1.07 12.08
CA GLY A 120 -4.73 1.15 12.85
C GLY A 120 -5.02 -0.19 13.52
N TYR A 121 -6.26 -0.36 13.97
CA TYR A 121 -6.71 -1.55 14.68
C TYR A 121 -7.97 -2.11 14.02
N VAL A 122 -8.10 -3.44 14.02
CA VAL A 122 -9.27 -4.12 13.43
C VAL A 122 -10.56 -3.64 14.11
N THR A 123 -11.48 -3.12 13.31
CA THR A 123 -12.80 -2.64 13.77
C THR A 123 -13.76 -3.80 14.03
N GLU A 124 -14.88 -3.54 14.70
CA GLU A 124 -15.95 -4.52 14.90
C GLU A 124 -16.54 -5.00 13.56
N GLU A 125 -16.70 -4.09 12.59
CA GLU A 125 -17.20 -4.43 11.26
C GLU A 125 -16.22 -5.36 10.53
N ALA A 126 -14.93 -5.03 10.55
CA ALA A 126 -13.89 -5.85 9.94
C ALA A 126 -13.79 -7.22 10.62
N ALA A 127 -13.83 -7.26 11.96
CA ALA A 127 -13.82 -8.50 12.74
C ALA A 127 -15.00 -9.41 12.36
N LYS A 128 -16.19 -8.85 12.24
CA LYS A 128 -17.39 -9.60 11.81
C LYS A 128 -17.27 -10.18 10.40
N ALA A 129 -16.62 -9.43 9.49
CA ALA A 129 -16.46 -9.86 8.10
C ALA A 129 -15.32 -10.88 7.91
N THR A 130 -14.28 -10.83 8.74
CA THR A 130 -13.03 -11.60 8.54
C THR A 130 -12.81 -12.71 9.56
N GLY A 131 -13.44 -12.62 10.74
CA GLY A 131 -13.15 -13.49 11.89
C GLY A 131 -11.90 -13.07 12.69
N LEU A 132 -11.26 -11.96 12.35
CA LEU A 132 -10.13 -11.42 13.11
C LEU A 132 -10.59 -10.83 14.45
N PRO A 133 -9.79 -10.89 15.52
CA PRO A 133 -10.15 -10.26 16.78
C PRO A 133 -10.23 -8.73 16.64
N VAL A 134 -11.24 -8.14 17.25
CA VAL A 134 -11.35 -6.67 17.36
C VAL A 134 -10.14 -6.12 18.10
N GLY A 135 -9.61 -5.00 17.64
CA GLY A 135 -8.47 -4.34 18.27
C GLY A 135 -7.11 -4.94 17.91
N THR A 136 -7.05 -5.98 17.07
CA THR A 136 -5.77 -6.48 16.56
C THR A 136 -5.05 -5.39 15.76
N PRO A 137 -3.78 -5.07 16.08
CA PRO A 137 -3.03 -4.05 15.35
C PRO A 137 -2.74 -4.48 13.92
N VAL A 138 -2.93 -3.56 12.98
CA VAL A 138 -2.53 -3.69 11.57
C VAL A 138 -1.27 -2.86 11.38
N VAL A 139 -0.19 -3.51 10.98
CA VAL A 139 1.15 -2.93 10.89
C VAL A 139 1.49 -2.69 9.42
N ALA A 140 2.02 -1.51 9.13
CA ALA A 140 2.59 -1.18 7.83
C ALA A 140 3.78 -2.10 7.53
N THR A 141 3.76 -2.70 6.36
CA THR A 141 4.91 -3.44 5.83
C THR A 141 5.36 -2.81 4.52
N SER A 142 5.91 -3.58 3.62
CA SER A 142 6.34 -3.14 2.31
C SER A 142 5.59 -3.89 1.21
N ASN A 143 5.95 -3.62 -0.04
CA ASN A 143 5.43 -4.35 -1.19
C ASN A 143 5.96 -5.80 -1.22
N ASP A 144 5.33 -6.63 -2.04
CA ASP A 144 5.64 -8.05 -2.21
C ASP A 144 7.13 -8.30 -2.50
N LYS A 145 7.76 -7.50 -3.35
CA LYS A 145 9.16 -7.69 -3.72
C LYS A 145 10.13 -7.40 -2.58
N ALA A 146 9.93 -6.32 -1.84
CA ALA A 146 10.76 -6.02 -0.69
C ALA A 146 10.61 -7.08 0.42
N VAL A 147 9.37 -7.56 0.65
CA VAL A 147 9.10 -8.63 1.62
C VAL A 147 9.71 -9.95 1.18
N GLU A 148 9.69 -10.31 -0.13
CA GLU A 148 10.41 -11.46 -0.69
C GLU A 148 11.92 -11.35 -0.42
N GLY A 149 12.52 -10.18 -0.69
CA GLY A 149 13.93 -9.91 -0.43
C GLY A 149 14.29 -10.15 1.04
N LEU A 150 13.52 -9.55 1.96
CA LEU A 150 13.71 -9.75 3.39
C LEU A 150 13.56 -11.23 3.80
N GLY A 151 12.51 -11.90 3.31
CA GLY A 151 12.21 -13.29 3.63
C GLY A 151 13.24 -14.28 3.14
N THR A 152 13.98 -13.96 2.06
CA THR A 152 15.10 -14.76 1.53
C THR A 152 16.44 -14.41 2.17
N GLY A 153 16.48 -13.47 3.12
CA GLY A 153 17.70 -13.01 3.76
C GLY A 153 18.59 -12.13 2.88
N CYS A 154 18.00 -11.51 1.84
CA CYS A 154 18.70 -10.52 1.00
C CYS A 154 18.83 -9.22 1.79
N MET A 155 19.86 -9.16 2.62
CA MET A 155 20.21 -7.99 3.42
C MET A 155 21.67 -7.65 3.22
N GLY A 156 21.95 -6.35 3.10
CA GLY A 156 23.29 -5.83 2.83
C GLY A 156 23.65 -5.80 1.34
N ASP A 157 24.76 -5.16 1.06
CA ASP A 157 25.23 -4.81 -0.29
C ASP A 157 25.90 -5.96 -1.07
N SER A 158 26.05 -7.12 -0.44
CA SER A 158 26.70 -8.29 -1.02
C SER A 158 25.74 -9.42 -1.47
N THR A 159 24.45 -9.22 -1.27
CA THR A 159 23.43 -10.24 -1.57
C THR A 159 22.42 -9.69 -2.57
N VAL A 160 22.09 -10.48 -3.59
CA VAL A 160 21.07 -10.16 -4.59
C VAL A 160 19.96 -11.20 -4.53
N CYS A 161 18.73 -10.77 -4.40
CA CYS A 161 17.54 -11.61 -4.57
C CYS A 161 17.05 -11.51 -6.01
N ILE A 162 16.91 -12.66 -6.70
CA ILE A 162 16.34 -12.72 -8.04
C ILE A 162 14.98 -13.40 -7.94
N SER A 163 13.93 -12.65 -8.27
CA SER A 163 12.56 -13.16 -8.33
C SER A 163 12.21 -13.55 -9.77
N LEU A 164 11.87 -14.82 -9.96
CA LEU A 164 11.53 -15.40 -11.26
C LEU A 164 10.04 -15.74 -11.30
N GLY A 165 9.22 -14.81 -11.82
CA GLY A 165 7.78 -14.96 -11.97
C GLY A 165 7.34 -14.42 -13.32
N THR A 166 6.08 -14.00 -13.43
CA THR A 166 5.55 -13.30 -14.62
C THR A 166 6.37 -12.05 -14.96
N TYR A 167 6.90 -11.42 -13.93
CA TYR A 167 7.88 -10.34 -14.02
C TYR A 167 9.17 -10.80 -13.33
N THR A 168 10.27 -10.75 -14.06
CA THR A 168 11.60 -11.06 -13.50
C THR A 168 12.21 -9.79 -12.93
N SER A 169 12.64 -9.84 -11.68
CA SER A 169 13.29 -8.72 -11.02
C SER A 169 14.50 -9.16 -10.21
N ALA A 170 15.46 -8.27 -10.07
CA ALA A 170 16.59 -8.40 -9.16
C ALA A 170 16.51 -7.28 -8.11
N MET A 171 16.77 -7.64 -6.86
CA MET A 171 16.72 -6.70 -5.73
C MET A 171 18.01 -6.81 -4.92
N MET A 172 18.50 -5.69 -4.48
CA MET A 172 19.67 -5.59 -3.61
C MET A 172 19.43 -4.41 -2.66
N GLU A 173 19.87 -4.55 -1.42
CA GLU A 173 19.88 -3.42 -0.50
C GLU A 173 20.98 -2.44 -0.92
N GLY A 174 20.65 -1.16 -1.00
CA GLY A 174 21.58 -0.08 -1.31
C GLY A 174 21.48 1.04 -0.27
N LYS A 175 22.53 1.87 -0.18
CA LYS A 175 22.53 3.06 0.70
C LYS A 175 21.91 4.28 0.04
N GLU A 176 21.73 4.23 -1.27
CA GLU A 176 21.19 5.31 -2.08
C GLU A 176 20.07 4.78 -2.95
N ASN A 177 19.08 5.62 -3.20
CA ASN A 177 18.01 5.36 -4.14
C ASN A 177 18.56 5.61 -5.57
N LEU A 178 18.53 4.60 -6.43
CA LEU A 178 19.09 4.64 -7.78
C LEU A 178 18.03 4.98 -8.82
#